data_2b2b75f897c8522a14862a358b27e459
#
_entry.id   2b2b75f897c8522a14862a358b27e459
#
_cell.length_a   1.000
_cell.length_b   1.000
_cell.length_c   1.000
_cell.angle_alpha   90.00
_cell.angle_beta   90.00
_cell.angle_gamma   90.00
#
_symmetry.space_group_name_H-M   'P 1'
#
loop_
_entity.id
_entity.type
_entity.pdbx_description
1 polymer ?
#
loop_
_entity_poly.entity_id
_entity_poly.type
_entity_poly.pdbx_seq_one_letter_code
_entity_poly.pdbx_strand_id
1 'polypeptide(L)'
;MRIRSARRSDLPVLQDIERAAGEPFRALGMAFVADDDPPPLDLLESYRQAGRCWVATDPLSATGDRPLGYVLADPVDDALHIEQVSVVPTAARRGIGRDLIAHLAALAARRGMTALTLTTFTDVPWNAPYYARIGFRVLTEHELTDGLRAIRAEEAQHGLDRWPRVCMRRELSTVPRPSPAPKPAKTPPVPDTSGASDDSGALAVSGGP
;
A
#
# COMPACT_ATOMS: atom_id res chain seq x y z
N MET A 1 -18.60 2.86 -4.79
CA MET A 1 -17.48 1.90 -4.64
C MET A 1 -16.87 2.06 -3.27
N ARG A 2 -16.56 0.97 -2.58
CA ARG A 2 -15.91 0.95 -1.28
C ARG A 2 -14.65 0.08 -1.36
N ILE A 3 -13.54 0.57 -0.81
CA ILE A 3 -12.31 -0.20 -0.66
C ILE A 3 -12.11 -0.49 0.83
N ARG A 4 -11.81 -1.73 1.17
CA ARG A 4 -11.56 -2.19 2.52
C ARG A 4 -10.50 -3.29 2.55
N SER A 5 -9.91 -3.55 3.70
CA SER A 5 -9.08 -4.74 3.89
C SER A 5 -9.90 -6.01 3.63
N ALA A 6 -9.25 -7.02 3.06
CA ALA A 6 -9.87 -8.31 2.81
C ALA A 6 -10.24 -9.00 4.12
N ARG A 7 -11.38 -9.70 4.14
CA ARG A 7 -11.81 -10.61 5.20
C ARG A 7 -11.46 -12.04 4.82
N ARG A 8 -11.39 -12.92 5.77
CA ARG A 8 -11.15 -14.35 5.52
C ARG A 8 -12.21 -14.96 4.59
N SER A 9 -13.46 -14.53 4.73
CA SER A 9 -14.57 -14.96 3.88
C SER A 9 -14.48 -14.48 2.43
N ASP A 10 -13.62 -13.49 2.12
CA ASP A 10 -13.42 -12.99 0.76
C ASP A 10 -12.46 -13.89 -0.03
N LEU A 11 -11.52 -14.59 0.62
CA LEU A 11 -10.39 -15.24 -0.04
C LEU A 11 -10.77 -16.22 -1.15
N PRO A 12 -11.80 -17.08 -1.00
CA PRO A 12 -12.23 -17.92 -2.11
C PRO A 12 -12.73 -17.10 -3.31
N VAL A 13 -13.37 -15.94 -3.04
CA VAL A 13 -13.86 -15.05 -4.10
C VAL A 13 -12.69 -14.41 -4.86
N LEU A 14 -11.55 -14.15 -4.17
CA LEU A 14 -10.35 -13.61 -4.84
C LEU A 14 -9.80 -14.60 -5.88
N GLN A 15 -9.81 -15.90 -5.58
CA GLN A 15 -9.43 -16.93 -6.55
C GLN A 15 -10.39 -16.96 -7.76
N ASP A 16 -11.70 -16.80 -7.54
CA ASP A 16 -12.68 -16.71 -8.63
C ASP A 16 -12.43 -15.46 -9.50
N ILE A 17 -12.10 -14.33 -8.86
CA ILE A 17 -11.74 -13.08 -9.55
C ILE A 17 -10.50 -13.30 -10.42
N GLU A 18 -9.47 -13.96 -9.88
CA GLU A 18 -8.22 -14.22 -10.59
C GLU A 18 -8.44 -15.06 -11.85
N ARG A 19 -9.12 -16.20 -11.72
CA ARG A 19 -9.46 -17.05 -12.87
C ARG A 19 -10.24 -16.27 -13.94
N ALA A 20 -11.24 -15.48 -13.51
CA ALA A 20 -12.03 -14.69 -14.44
C ALA A 20 -11.21 -13.57 -15.11
N ALA A 21 -10.27 -12.95 -14.39
CA ALA A 21 -9.40 -11.89 -14.91
C ALA A 21 -8.31 -12.44 -15.84
N GLY A 22 -7.92 -13.70 -15.69
CA GLY A 22 -6.98 -14.40 -16.57
C GLY A 22 -7.57 -14.75 -17.93
N GLU A 23 -8.87 -15.04 -18.02
CA GLU A 23 -9.51 -15.54 -19.24
C GLU A 23 -9.28 -14.67 -20.51
N PRO A 24 -9.30 -13.33 -20.45
CA PRO A 24 -9.02 -12.48 -21.61
C PRO A 24 -7.64 -12.69 -22.26
N PHE A 25 -6.63 -13.18 -21.51
CA PHE A 25 -5.30 -13.44 -22.05
C PHE A 25 -5.31 -14.56 -23.09
N ARG A 26 -6.26 -15.47 -23.03
CA ARG A 26 -6.42 -16.57 -24.01
C ARG A 26 -6.59 -16.05 -25.42
N ALA A 27 -7.34 -14.96 -25.59
CA ALA A 27 -7.55 -14.33 -26.89
C ALA A 27 -6.27 -13.69 -27.48
N LEU A 28 -5.25 -13.47 -26.66
CA LEU A 28 -3.94 -12.97 -27.06
C LEU A 28 -2.92 -14.08 -27.30
N GLY A 29 -3.34 -15.36 -27.31
CA GLY A 29 -2.43 -16.50 -27.43
C GLY A 29 -1.61 -16.78 -26.16
N MET A 30 -2.00 -16.19 -25.03
CA MET A 30 -1.33 -16.32 -23.73
C MET A 30 -2.09 -17.35 -22.85
N ALA A 31 -2.36 -18.53 -23.40
CA ALA A 31 -3.08 -19.58 -22.68
C ALA A 31 -2.40 -19.98 -21.36
N PHE A 32 -1.06 -19.98 -21.34
CA PHE A 32 -0.29 -20.26 -20.13
C PHE A 32 -0.63 -19.29 -18.97
N VAL A 33 -0.86 -18.01 -19.27
CA VAL A 33 -1.27 -17.00 -18.27
C VAL A 33 -2.75 -17.15 -17.92
N ALA A 34 -3.58 -17.49 -18.91
CA ALA A 34 -5.01 -17.66 -18.69
C ALA A 34 -5.34 -18.93 -17.86
N ASP A 35 -4.51 -19.96 -17.96
CA ASP A 35 -4.66 -21.25 -17.28
C ASP A 35 -3.86 -21.33 -15.96
N ASP A 36 -3.16 -20.26 -15.61
CA ASP A 36 -2.38 -20.21 -14.35
C ASP A 36 -3.30 -20.36 -13.14
N ASP A 37 -2.83 -21.13 -12.16
CA ASP A 37 -3.57 -21.32 -10.92
C ASP A 37 -3.63 -20.01 -10.12
N PRO A 38 -4.80 -19.69 -9.56
CA PRO A 38 -4.90 -18.51 -8.70
C PRO A 38 -4.03 -18.69 -7.44
N PRO A 39 -3.62 -17.56 -6.81
CA PRO A 39 -2.85 -17.63 -5.57
C PRO A 39 -3.51 -18.58 -4.55
N PRO A 40 -2.76 -19.50 -3.94
CA PRO A 40 -3.31 -20.43 -2.95
C PRO A 40 -3.91 -19.71 -1.74
N LEU A 41 -4.90 -20.33 -1.10
CA LEU A 41 -5.63 -19.68 0.01
C LEU A 41 -4.74 -19.34 1.22
N ASP A 42 -3.71 -20.11 1.48
CA ASP A 42 -2.72 -19.85 2.55
C ASP A 42 -1.86 -18.63 2.24
N LEU A 43 -1.46 -18.44 0.99
CA LEU A 43 -0.78 -17.23 0.52
C LEU A 43 -1.70 -16.01 0.66
N LEU A 44 -2.93 -16.08 0.18
CA LEU A 44 -3.92 -15.00 0.33
C LEU A 44 -4.20 -14.68 1.80
N GLU A 45 -4.26 -15.70 2.66
CA GLU A 45 -4.43 -15.52 4.11
C GLU A 45 -3.22 -14.83 4.74
N SER A 46 -1.99 -15.15 4.30
CA SER A 46 -0.79 -14.47 4.76
C SER A 46 -0.79 -12.98 4.42
N TYR A 47 -1.19 -12.62 3.19
CA TYR A 47 -1.38 -11.22 2.78
C TYR A 47 -2.45 -10.52 3.61
N ARG A 48 -3.58 -11.20 3.84
CA ARG A 48 -4.66 -10.65 4.67
C ARG A 48 -4.21 -10.39 6.10
N GLN A 49 -3.53 -11.34 6.73
CA GLN A 49 -3.02 -11.21 8.12
C GLN A 49 -1.97 -10.11 8.23
N ALA A 50 -1.12 -9.96 7.22
CA ALA A 50 -0.14 -8.89 7.14
C ALA A 50 -0.74 -7.50 6.82
N GLY A 51 -2.07 -7.42 6.59
CA GLY A 51 -2.73 -6.16 6.21
C GLY A 51 -2.29 -5.64 4.84
N ARG A 52 -2.01 -6.57 3.89
CA ARG A 52 -1.47 -6.29 2.55
C ARG A 52 -2.40 -6.76 1.42
N CYS A 53 -3.67 -7.02 1.74
CA CYS A 53 -4.72 -7.41 0.81
C CYS A 53 -5.94 -6.51 0.98
N TRP A 54 -6.39 -5.88 -0.10
CA TRP A 54 -7.58 -5.01 -0.12
C TRP A 54 -8.52 -5.43 -1.23
N VAL A 55 -9.80 -5.21 -0.99
CA VAL A 55 -10.88 -5.52 -1.92
C VAL A 55 -11.70 -4.29 -2.25
N ALA A 56 -12.18 -4.21 -3.49
CA ALA A 56 -13.18 -3.24 -3.92
C ALA A 56 -14.55 -3.90 -3.98
N THR A 57 -15.55 -3.31 -3.34
CA THR A 57 -16.93 -3.78 -3.27
C THR A 57 -17.91 -2.70 -3.70
N ASP A 58 -19.10 -3.10 -4.08
CA ASP A 58 -20.21 -2.19 -4.36
C ASP A 58 -21.39 -2.56 -3.43
N PRO A 59 -21.46 -1.95 -2.23
CA PRO A 59 -22.48 -2.29 -1.24
C PRO A 59 -23.92 -2.07 -1.70
N LEU A 60 -24.11 -1.27 -2.76
CA LEU A 60 -25.44 -0.98 -3.34
C LEU A 60 -25.81 -1.95 -4.47
N SER A 61 -24.90 -2.85 -4.85
CA SER A 61 -25.19 -3.87 -5.86
C SER A 61 -26.05 -5.01 -5.30
N ALA A 62 -26.68 -5.76 -6.19
CA ALA A 62 -27.44 -6.95 -5.82
C ALA A 62 -26.59 -8.03 -5.10
N THR A 63 -25.27 -8.00 -5.30
CA THR A 63 -24.31 -8.91 -4.65
C THR A 63 -23.79 -8.38 -3.31
N GLY A 64 -24.24 -7.20 -2.89
CA GLY A 64 -23.86 -6.59 -1.61
C GLY A 64 -22.36 -6.31 -1.52
N ASP A 65 -21.76 -6.64 -0.35
CA ASP A 65 -20.34 -6.39 -0.05
C ASP A 65 -19.37 -7.44 -0.66
N ARG A 66 -19.81 -8.20 -1.70
CA ARG A 66 -18.96 -9.17 -2.40
C ARG A 66 -17.85 -8.44 -3.19
N PRO A 67 -16.59 -8.90 -3.13
CA PRO A 67 -15.51 -8.33 -3.93
C PRO A 67 -15.76 -8.37 -5.44
N LEU A 68 -15.48 -7.25 -6.11
CA LEU A 68 -15.47 -7.10 -7.57
C LEU A 68 -14.05 -7.00 -8.13
N GLY A 69 -13.08 -6.76 -7.26
CA GLY A 69 -11.66 -6.71 -7.56
C GLY A 69 -10.86 -6.69 -6.27
N TYR A 70 -9.58 -6.98 -6.38
CA TYR A 70 -8.67 -6.98 -5.25
C TYR A 70 -7.27 -6.52 -5.65
N VAL A 71 -6.46 -6.22 -4.64
CA VAL A 71 -5.05 -5.88 -4.81
C VAL A 71 -4.23 -6.48 -3.67
N LEU A 72 -3.06 -7.06 -4.03
CA LEU A 72 -2.00 -7.46 -3.12
C LEU A 72 -0.81 -6.52 -3.31
N ALA A 73 -0.12 -6.16 -2.23
CA ALA A 73 1.03 -5.27 -2.32
C ALA A 73 2.06 -5.56 -1.24
N ASP A 74 3.33 -5.47 -1.62
CA ASP A 74 4.50 -5.70 -0.78
C ASP A 74 5.38 -4.47 -0.66
N PRO A 75 5.96 -4.20 0.52
CA PRO A 75 7.06 -3.25 0.62
C PRO A 75 8.28 -3.84 -0.11
N VAL A 76 8.77 -3.12 -1.12
CA VAL A 76 9.99 -3.48 -1.87
C VAL A 76 10.85 -2.23 -1.96
N ASP A 77 12.03 -2.29 -1.37
CA ASP A 77 12.96 -1.17 -1.26
C ASP A 77 12.30 0.08 -0.65
N ASP A 78 12.23 1.18 -1.38
CA ASP A 78 11.61 2.45 -0.96
C ASP A 78 10.15 2.62 -1.42
N ALA A 79 9.57 1.59 -2.06
CA ALA A 79 8.27 1.64 -2.72
C ALA A 79 7.28 0.60 -2.17
N LEU A 80 6.01 0.79 -2.48
CA LEU A 80 4.99 -0.24 -2.34
C LEU A 80 4.80 -0.89 -3.71
N HIS A 81 5.22 -2.16 -3.82
CA HIS A 81 5.07 -2.96 -5.03
C HIS A 81 3.66 -3.54 -5.12
N ILE A 82 3.03 -3.38 -6.26
CA ILE A 82 1.75 -4.01 -6.57
C ILE A 82 2.06 -5.40 -7.11
N GLU A 83 1.85 -6.40 -6.26
CA GLU A 83 2.07 -7.81 -6.61
C GLU A 83 0.98 -8.30 -7.54
N GLN A 84 -0.27 -8.02 -7.19
CA GLN A 84 -1.43 -8.42 -7.98
C GLN A 84 -2.55 -7.39 -7.91
N VAL A 85 -3.19 -7.10 -9.04
CA VAL A 85 -4.45 -6.34 -9.09
C VAL A 85 -5.37 -6.96 -10.14
N SER A 86 -6.51 -7.48 -9.69
CA SER A 86 -7.48 -8.15 -10.54
C SER A 86 -8.89 -7.62 -10.32
N VAL A 87 -9.65 -7.52 -11.40
CA VAL A 87 -11.03 -7.05 -11.42
C VAL A 87 -11.86 -8.01 -12.27
N VAL A 88 -13.04 -8.42 -11.80
CA VAL A 88 -13.93 -9.27 -12.59
C VAL A 88 -14.24 -8.60 -13.95
N PRO A 89 -14.21 -9.34 -15.07
CA PRO A 89 -14.45 -8.75 -16.40
C PRO A 89 -15.79 -8.02 -16.51
N THR A 90 -16.82 -8.50 -15.83
CA THR A 90 -18.18 -7.88 -15.80
C THR A 90 -18.19 -6.50 -15.12
N ALA A 91 -17.17 -6.17 -14.33
CA ALA A 91 -17.00 -4.87 -13.69
C ALA A 91 -15.80 -4.08 -14.27
N ALA A 92 -15.20 -4.56 -15.35
CA ALA A 92 -14.10 -3.87 -16.03
C ALA A 92 -14.53 -2.48 -16.54
N ARG A 93 -13.56 -1.58 -16.73
CA ARG A 93 -13.75 -0.19 -17.21
C ARG A 93 -14.63 0.70 -16.33
N ARG A 94 -14.98 0.27 -15.12
CA ARG A 94 -15.68 1.06 -14.10
C ARG A 94 -14.74 1.85 -13.16
N GLY A 95 -13.43 1.85 -13.44
CA GLY A 95 -12.43 2.56 -12.64
C GLY A 95 -11.95 1.81 -11.40
N ILE A 96 -12.41 0.57 -11.15
CA ILE A 96 -12.11 -0.21 -9.93
C ILE A 96 -10.60 -0.40 -9.73
N GLY A 97 -9.87 -0.81 -10.78
CA GLY A 97 -8.42 -0.99 -10.69
C GLY A 97 -7.70 0.31 -10.35
N ARG A 98 -8.12 1.44 -10.96
CA ARG A 98 -7.58 2.76 -10.66
C ARG A 98 -7.82 3.15 -9.20
N ASP A 99 -9.01 2.88 -8.69
CA ASP A 99 -9.37 3.24 -7.30
C ASP A 99 -8.60 2.39 -6.28
N LEU A 100 -8.38 1.08 -6.56
CA LEU A 100 -7.52 0.21 -5.76
C LEU A 100 -6.08 0.73 -5.73
N ILE A 101 -5.53 1.11 -6.89
CA ILE A 101 -4.18 1.67 -6.99
C ILE A 101 -4.08 3.04 -6.31
N ALA A 102 -5.11 3.88 -6.42
CA ALA A 102 -5.16 5.16 -5.71
C ALA A 102 -5.19 4.97 -4.18
N HIS A 103 -5.91 3.94 -3.70
CA HIS A 103 -5.90 3.56 -2.28
C HIS A 103 -4.49 3.17 -1.81
N LEU A 104 -3.77 2.35 -2.58
CA LEU A 104 -2.38 1.99 -2.27
C LEU A 104 -1.45 3.20 -2.28
N ALA A 105 -1.62 4.12 -3.24
CA ALA A 105 -0.83 5.34 -3.31
C ALA A 105 -0.99 6.21 -2.04
N ALA A 106 -2.23 6.38 -1.58
CA ALA A 106 -2.51 7.10 -0.35
C ALA A 106 -1.92 6.38 0.88
N LEU A 107 -1.97 5.05 0.91
CA LEU A 107 -1.39 4.25 1.98
C LEU A 107 0.14 4.37 2.01
N ALA A 108 0.79 4.20 0.86
CA ALA A 108 2.24 4.28 0.70
C ALA A 108 2.77 5.67 1.10
N ALA A 109 2.11 6.74 0.64
CA ALA A 109 2.45 8.11 1.03
C ALA A 109 2.38 8.33 2.55
N ARG A 110 1.33 7.82 3.21
CA ARG A 110 1.22 7.88 4.69
C ARG A 110 2.34 7.11 5.41
N ARG A 111 2.88 6.06 4.80
CA ARG A 111 4.00 5.27 5.31
C ARG A 111 5.37 5.87 4.98
N GLY A 112 5.41 6.98 4.25
CA GLY A 112 6.65 7.64 3.82
C GLY A 112 7.37 6.95 2.68
N MET A 113 6.69 6.06 1.96
CA MET A 113 7.22 5.45 0.74
C MET A 113 7.20 6.45 -0.41
N THR A 114 8.15 6.34 -1.33
CA THR A 114 8.37 7.34 -2.38
C THR A 114 7.56 7.05 -3.64
N ALA A 115 7.20 5.78 -3.88
CA ALA A 115 6.55 5.36 -5.12
C ALA A 115 5.64 4.14 -4.95
N LEU A 116 4.84 3.90 -5.99
CA LEU A 116 4.31 2.58 -6.33
C LEU A 116 5.14 1.98 -7.46
N THR A 117 5.39 0.68 -7.39
CA THR A 117 6.01 -0.11 -8.46
C THR A 117 5.15 -1.29 -8.83
N LEU A 118 5.35 -1.83 -10.01
CA LEU A 118 4.76 -3.08 -10.49
C LEU A 118 5.60 -3.67 -11.61
N THR A 119 5.39 -4.94 -11.91
CA THR A 119 5.83 -5.60 -13.14
C THR A 119 4.62 -5.96 -13.98
N THR A 120 4.75 -5.91 -15.31
CA THR A 120 3.60 -6.16 -16.18
C THR A 120 4.01 -6.50 -17.62
N PHE A 121 3.09 -7.05 -18.39
CA PHE A 121 3.29 -7.31 -19.82
C PHE A 121 3.28 -6.00 -20.61
N THR A 122 4.26 -5.87 -21.55
CA THR A 122 4.45 -4.65 -22.34
C THR A 122 3.29 -4.41 -23.31
N ASP A 123 2.86 -5.48 -24.02
CA ASP A 123 2.01 -5.35 -25.20
C ASP A 123 0.52 -5.65 -24.91
N VAL A 124 0.19 -6.07 -23.70
CA VAL A 124 -1.19 -6.33 -23.30
C VAL A 124 -1.92 -5.00 -23.05
N PRO A 125 -3.03 -4.69 -23.76
CA PRO A 125 -3.66 -3.35 -23.74
C PRO A 125 -4.12 -2.85 -22.37
N TRP A 126 -4.46 -3.77 -21.47
CA TRP A 126 -4.90 -3.46 -20.10
C TRP A 126 -3.77 -3.57 -19.08
N ASN A 127 -2.50 -3.75 -19.51
CA ASN A 127 -1.31 -3.81 -18.68
C ASN A 127 -0.46 -2.54 -18.86
N ALA A 128 0.76 -2.58 -19.38
CA ALA A 128 1.63 -1.42 -19.44
C ALA A 128 0.97 -0.17 -20.09
N PRO A 129 0.21 -0.29 -21.21
CA PRO A 129 -0.51 0.86 -21.75
C PRO A 129 -1.56 1.44 -20.80
N TYR A 130 -2.22 0.63 -20.00
CA TYR A 130 -3.16 1.11 -18.98
C TYR A 130 -2.43 1.80 -17.82
N TYR A 131 -1.37 1.20 -17.30
CA TYR A 131 -0.60 1.79 -16.20
C TYR A 131 0.05 3.12 -16.59
N ALA A 132 0.51 3.25 -17.83
CA ALA A 132 1.04 4.50 -18.35
C ALA A 132 -0.02 5.63 -18.28
N ARG A 133 -1.28 5.34 -18.62
CA ARG A 133 -2.38 6.33 -18.54
C ARG A 133 -2.71 6.78 -17.13
N ILE A 134 -2.37 5.99 -16.12
CA ILE A 134 -2.61 6.34 -14.70
C ILE A 134 -1.33 6.78 -13.98
N GLY A 135 -0.30 7.17 -14.76
CA GLY A 135 0.87 7.88 -14.27
C GLY A 135 2.08 7.00 -13.91
N PHE A 136 2.09 5.73 -14.29
CA PHE A 136 3.31 4.92 -14.23
C PHE A 136 4.17 5.14 -15.47
N ARG A 137 5.49 5.15 -15.27
CA ARG A 137 6.48 5.11 -16.36
C ARG A 137 7.27 3.81 -16.32
N VAL A 138 7.72 3.38 -17.45
CA VAL A 138 8.64 2.24 -17.56
C VAL A 138 9.99 2.62 -16.96
N LEU A 139 10.59 1.69 -16.23
CA LEU A 139 11.94 1.82 -15.70
C LEU A 139 12.93 1.26 -16.71
N THR A 140 14.05 1.97 -16.88
CA THR A 140 15.22 1.46 -17.61
C THR A 140 15.96 0.45 -16.72
N GLU A 141 16.84 -0.37 -17.33
CA GLU A 141 17.63 -1.37 -16.61
C GLU A 141 18.46 -0.77 -15.47
N HIS A 142 18.97 0.44 -15.65
CA HIS A 142 19.78 1.14 -14.64
C HIS A 142 18.96 1.67 -13.46
N GLU A 143 17.64 1.80 -13.63
CA GLU A 143 16.73 2.26 -12.57
C GLU A 143 16.14 1.10 -11.75
N LEU A 144 16.39 -0.14 -12.17
CA LEU A 144 15.92 -1.30 -11.41
C LEU A 144 16.70 -1.41 -10.10
N THR A 145 15.96 -1.45 -9.01
CA THR A 145 16.48 -1.73 -7.69
C THR A 145 16.75 -3.23 -7.51
N ASP A 146 17.48 -3.60 -6.48
CA ASP A 146 17.78 -5.02 -6.21
C ASP A 146 16.49 -5.82 -5.96
N GLY A 147 15.51 -5.25 -5.25
CA GLY A 147 14.22 -5.87 -5.03
C GLY A 147 13.45 -6.12 -6.33
N LEU A 148 13.42 -5.14 -7.24
CA LEU A 148 12.76 -5.32 -8.54
C LEU A 148 13.49 -6.33 -9.43
N ARG A 149 14.83 -6.40 -9.37
CA ARG A 149 15.61 -7.44 -10.07
C ARG A 149 15.28 -8.83 -9.55
N ALA A 150 15.15 -8.99 -8.24
CA ALA A 150 14.78 -10.25 -7.62
C ALA A 150 13.38 -10.71 -8.08
N ILE A 151 12.39 -9.82 -8.07
CA ILE A 151 11.03 -10.10 -8.57
C ILE A 151 11.08 -10.54 -10.04
N ARG A 152 11.81 -9.80 -10.90
CA ARG A 152 11.94 -10.18 -12.32
C ARG A 152 12.61 -11.54 -12.52
N ALA A 153 13.61 -11.87 -11.69
CA ALA A 153 14.25 -13.18 -11.72
C ALA A 153 13.30 -14.32 -11.33
N GLU A 154 12.44 -14.10 -10.32
CA GLU A 154 11.42 -15.05 -9.90
C GLU A 154 10.35 -15.24 -10.98
N GLU A 155 9.84 -14.18 -11.58
CA GLU A 155 8.89 -14.22 -12.70
C GLU A 155 9.47 -15.00 -13.91
N ALA A 156 10.77 -14.82 -14.21
CA ALA A 156 11.46 -15.56 -15.27
C ALA A 156 11.52 -17.06 -14.97
N GLN A 157 11.76 -17.45 -13.71
CA GLN A 157 11.76 -18.86 -13.28
C GLN A 157 10.36 -19.48 -13.43
N HIS A 158 9.29 -18.70 -13.24
CA HIS A 158 7.91 -19.11 -13.51
C HIS A 158 7.52 -19.07 -14.99
N GLY A 159 8.47 -18.76 -15.88
CA GLY A 159 8.26 -18.79 -17.33
C GLY A 159 7.47 -17.60 -17.89
N LEU A 160 7.32 -16.52 -17.13
CA LEU A 160 6.60 -15.32 -17.57
C LEU A 160 7.39 -14.50 -18.60
N ASP A 161 8.70 -14.71 -18.75
CA ASP A 161 9.54 -14.06 -19.76
C ASP A 161 9.32 -14.56 -21.20
N ARG A 162 8.38 -15.49 -21.40
CA ARG A 162 7.88 -15.86 -22.75
C ARG A 162 7.25 -14.67 -23.48
N TRP A 163 6.80 -13.68 -22.72
CA TRP A 163 6.24 -12.43 -23.23
C TRP A 163 7.02 -11.24 -22.68
N PRO A 164 7.20 -10.17 -23.47
CA PRO A 164 7.90 -8.98 -22.99
C PRO A 164 7.25 -8.40 -21.75
N ARG A 165 8.04 -8.19 -20.70
CA ARG A 165 7.62 -7.60 -19.43
C ARG A 165 8.48 -6.41 -19.06
N VAL A 166 7.89 -5.46 -18.35
CA VAL A 166 8.56 -4.25 -17.87
C VAL A 166 8.26 -4.02 -16.39
N CYS A 167 9.23 -3.42 -15.71
CA CYS A 167 9.00 -2.79 -14.42
C CYS A 167 8.49 -1.37 -14.66
N MET A 168 7.49 -0.97 -13.90
CA MET A 168 6.96 0.39 -13.97
C MET A 168 6.92 1.03 -12.58
N ARG A 169 7.08 2.35 -12.54
CA ARG A 169 7.11 3.15 -11.31
C ARG A 169 6.22 4.38 -11.46
N ARG A 170 5.50 4.71 -10.40
CA ARG A 170 4.76 5.95 -10.24
C ARG A 170 5.21 6.64 -8.97
N GLU A 171 5.83 7.81 -9.10
CA GLU A 171 6.24 8.61 -7.96
C GLU A 171 5.01 9.08 -7.17
N LEU A 172 5.14 9.11 -5.87
CA LEU A 172 4.13 9.64 -4.97
C LEU A 172 4.55 11.05 -4.56
N SER A 173 3.58 11.99 -4.60
CA SER A 173 3.81 13.30 -4.00
C SER A 173 4.10 13.10 -2.51
N THR A 174 5.32 13.36 -2.11
CA THR A 174 5.68 13.37 -0.69
C THR A 174 4.94 14.55 -0.05
N VAL A 175 3.93 14.26 0.76
CA VAL A 175 3.42 15.28 1.68
C VAL A 175 4.61 15.61 2.62
N PRO A 176 5.08 16.87 2.67
CA PRO A 176 6.18 17.21 3.57
C PRO A 176 5.81 16.73 4.97
N ARG A 177 6.65 15.89 5.57
CA ARG A 177 6.48 15.52 6.98
C ARG A 177 6.50 16.82 7.76
N PRO A 178 5.48 17.15 8.60
CA PRO A 178 5.56 18.33 9.43
C PRO A 178 6.88 18.28 10.20
N SER A 179 7.65 19.35 10.13
CA SER A 179 8.91 19.46 10.89
C SER A 179 8.63 19.08 12.34
N PRO A 180 9.50 18.28 12.98
CA PRO A 180 9.34 17.99 14.39
C PRO A 180 9.25 19.32 15.14
N ALA A 181 8.21 19.46 15.97
CA ALA A 181 8.03 20.65 16.79
C ALA A 181 9.36 20.97 17.51
N PRO A 182 9.77 22.25 17.58
CA PRO A 182 10.99 22.63 18.30
C PRO A 182 10.90 22.08 19.72
N LYS A 183 11.97 21.40 20.17
CA LYS A 183 12.07 20.95 21.55
C LYS A 183 11.78 22.13 22.46
N PRO A 184 10.94 21.97 23.50
CA PRO A 184 10.71 23.03 24.46
C PRO A 184 12.06 23.51 24.99
N ALA A 185 12.28 24.80 24.92
CA ALA A 185 13.48 25.43 25.46
C ALA A 185 13.60 25.05 26.94
N LYS A 186 14.77 24.58 27.34
CA LYS A 186 15.08 24.36 28.77
C LYS A 186 14.81 25.66 29.51
N THR A 187 13.83 25.63 30.40
CA THR A 187 13.62 26.73 31.35
C THR A 187 14.93 26.94 32.14
N PRO A 188 15.49 28.16 32.18
CA PRO A 188 16.66 28.42 32.99
C PRO A 188 16.32 28.16 34.46
N PRO A 189 17.28 27.68 35.28
CA PRO A 189 17.07 27.45 36.70
C PRO A 189 16.72 28.77 37.39
N VAL A 190 15.67 28.72 38.20
CA VAL A 190 15.29 29.84 39.10
C VAL A 190 16.44 30.03 40.09
N PRO A 191 16.97 31.25 40.28
CA PRO A 191 18.01 31.49 41.28
C PRO A 191 17.44 31.27 42.70
N ASP A 192 18.16 30.45 43.44
CA ASP A 192 17.91 30.14 44.84
C ASP A 192 18.20 31.41 45.69
N THR A 193 17.13 32.00 46.21
CA THR A 193 17.23 33.09 47.21
C THR A 193 16.99 32.50 48.59
N SER A 194 17.96 31.70 49.07
CA SER A 194 18.08 31.39 50.47
C SER A 194 19.35 32.08 51.00
N GLY A 195 19.17 33.19 51.73
CA GLY A 195 20.32 33.86 52.39
C GLY A 195 19.90 35.01 53.27
N ALA A 196 19.99 34.75 54.52
CA ALA A 196 20.16 35.67 55.61
C ALA A 196 18.93 36.48 56.06
N SER A 197 18.70 36.81 57.33
CA SER A 197 19.39 36.58 58.60
C SER A 197 18.40 36.93 59.71
N ASP A 198 18.63 36.31 60.86
CA ASP A 198 18.37 36.76 62.22
C ASP A 198 17.92 38.21 62.43
N ASP A 199 16.88 38.40 63.22
CA ASP A 199 17.11 39.00 64.55
C ASP A 199 15.84 38.92 65.43
N SER A 200 16.17 38.75 66.70
CA SER A 200 15.46 38.87 67.98
C SER A 200 14.21 39.71 68.05
N GLY A 201 13.31 39.29 68.91
CA GLY A 201 12.31 40.15 69.54
C GLY A 201 11.20 39.42 70.27
N ALA A 202 11.47 38.98 71.49
CA ALA A 202 10.45 38.56 72.45
C ALA A 202 9.40 39.62 72.64
N LEU A 203 8.14 39.23 72.89
CA LEU A 203 7.39 39.60 74.11
C LEU A 203 5.99 39.06 74.09
N ALA A 204 5.66 38.57 75.20
CA ALA A 204 4.52 37.93 75.75
C ALA A 204 3.16 38.70 75.66
N VAL A 205 2.15 37.98 75.97
CA VAL A 205 0.97 38.19 76.87
C VAL A 205 -0.40 38.04 76.22
N SER A 206 -1.04 36.99 76.61
CA SER A 206 -2.28 36.88 77.39
C SER A 206 -3.60 37.25 76.73
N GLY A 207 -4.55 36.31 76.92
CA GLY A 207 -5.97 36.61 77.12
C GLY A 207 -6.96 35.78 76.29
N GLY A 208 -7.50 34.73 76.94
CA GLY A 208 -8.78 34.13 76.54
C GLY A 208 -9.98 35.03 76.95
N PRO A 209 -11.20 34.57 76.89
CA PRO A 209 -11.70 33.19 77.10
C PRO A 209 -12.25 32.52 75.84
#